data_f181308a4eb85d1f93a89c8d1d1e7dc9
#
_entry.id   f181308a4eb85d1f93a89c8d1d1e7dc9
#
_cell.length_a   1.000
_cell.length_b   1.000
_cell.length_c   1.000
_cell.angle_alpha   90.00
_cell.angle_beta   90.00
_cell.angle_gamma   90.00
#
_symmetry.space_group_name_H-M   'P 1'
#
loop_
_entity.id
_entity.type
_entity.pdbx_description
1 polymer ?
#
loop_
_entity_poly.entity_id
_entity_poly.type
_entity_poly.pdbx_seq_one_letter_code
_entity_poly.pdbx_strand_id
1 'polypeptide(L)'
;MKKMMTVAALLALAPLGWAGSSADTTDRLEDAAKVMHEIMAAPDKGIPEEVLDHAKCIAVVPHMVKGGFVVGAEHGRGVASCRTEHGWSAPAFFAITGGSWGLQIGVEGVDLVMVIQNEKGMQQLLSSKFQIGGDASAAAGPVGRHASANTDWKMDAEILTYSRAKGAFAGLDLSGSAIRQDDDSMKAVYGPDVNQKAVLNGEVKAPPEAAPFLSAIRGAKEQAAGQ
;
A
#
# COMPACT_ATOMS: atom_id res chain seq x y z
N MET A 1 9.89 66.23 23.37
CA MET A 1 10.30 64.86 23.75
C MET A 1 9.19 63.91 23.32
N LYS A 2 9.30 63.28 22.14
CA LYS A 2 8.32 62.32 21.60
C LYS A 2 8.81 60.92 21.91
N LYS A 3 8.08 60.16 22.72
CA LYS A 3 8.35 58.76 22.99
C LYS A 3 7.78 57.92 21.84
N MET A 4 8.64 57.31 21.04
CA MET A 4 8.25 56.28 20.08
C MET A 4 8.09 54.95 20.82
N MET A 5 6.87 54.45 20.88
CA MET A 5 6.57 53.07 21.30
C MET A 5 6.68 52.15 20.07
N THR A 6 7.70 51.31 20.09
CA THR A 6 7.87 50.23 19.14
C THR A 6 7.05 49.02 19.61
N VAL A 7 5.98 48.70 18.89
CA VAL A 7 5.21 47.47 19.09
C VAL A 7 5.88 46.37 18.28
N ALA A 8 6.54 45.45 18.98
CA ALA A 8 7.06 44.23 18.39
C ALA A 8 5.93 43.20 18.26
N ALA A 9 5.46 42.98 17.04
CA ALA A 9 4.52 41.90 16.75
C ALA A 9 5.32 40.58 16.66
N LEU A 10 5.20 39.73 17.69
CA LEU A 10 5.62 38.35 17.63
C LEU A 10 4.66 37.56 16.73
N LEU A 11 5.05 37.25 15.52
CA LEU A 11 4.40 36.21 14.70
C LEU A 11 4.77 34.86 15.32
N ALA A 12 3.81 34.24 16.01
CA ALA A 12 3.90 32.83 16.38
C ALA A 12 3.70 31.98 15.13
N LEU A 13 4.79 31.48 14.54
CA LEU A 13 4.73 30.38 13.58
C LEU A 13 4.34 29.11 14.36
N ALA A 14 3.05 28.76 14.33
CA ALA A 14 2.62 27.43 14.72
C ALA A 14 3.17 26.42 13.70
N PRO A 15 3.85 25.34 14.12
CA PRO A 15 4.19 24.29 13.20
C PRO A 15 2.87 23.65 12.72
N LEU A 16 2.61 23.73 11.42
CA LEU A 16 1.60 22.91 10.76
C LEU A 16 2.08 21.45 10.84
N GLY A 17 1.77 20.81 11.95
CA GLY A 17 1.94 19.37 12.09
C GLY A 17 1.03 18.69 11.07
N TRP A 18 1.60 18.03 10.10
CA TRP A 18 0.89 17.09 9.25
C TRP A 18 0.62 15.81 10.06
N ALA A 19 -0.23 15.91 11.06
CA ALA A 19 -0.82 14.73 11.68
C ALA A 19 -1.80 14.15 10.67
N GLY A 20 -1.66 12.86 10.34
CA GLY A 20 -2.64 12.14 9.53
C GLY A 20 -4.02 12.38 10.14
N SER A 21 -4.92 13.04 9.40
CA SER A 21 -6.28 13.27 9.88
C SER A 21 -7.09 11.98 9.71
N SER A 22 -8.13 11.79 10.51
CA SER A 22 -9.08 10.69 10.31
C SER A 22 -9.73 10.73 8.91
N ALA A 23 -9.91 11.90 8.33
CA ALA A 23 -10.36 12.06 6.95
C ALA A 23 -9.37 11.47 5.94
N ASP A 24 -8.08 11.76 6.06
CA ASP A 24 -7.04 11.21 5.16
C ASP A 24 -6.95 9.67 5.22
N THR A 25 -7.16 9.07 6.38
CA THR A 25 -7.17 7.60 6.51
C THR A 25 -8.42 6.96 5.93
N THR A 26 -9.57 7.61 6.04
CA THR A 26 -10.82 7.17 5.43
C THR A 26 -10.74 7.23 3.91
N ASP A 27 -10.31 8.37 3.36
CA ASP A 27 -10.13 8.55 1.92
C ASP A 27 -9.16 7.48 1.35
N ARG A 28 -8.08 7.18 2.07
CA ARG A 28 -7.12 6.15 1.66
C ARG A 28 -7.72 4.76 1.64
N LEU A 29 -8.59 4.42 2.59
CA LEU A 29 -9.31 3.13 2.59
C LEU A 29 -10.29 3.03 1.43
N GLU A 30 -11.01 4.10 1.10
CA GLU A 30 -11.92 4.16 -0.04
C GLU A 30 -11.17 4.07 -1.37
N ASP A 31 -10.07 4.81 -1.52
CA ASP A 31 -9.22 4.76 -2.71
C ASP A 31 -8.57 3.39 -2.88
N ALA A 32 -8.13 2.75 -1.81
CA ALA A 32 -7.60 1.39 -1.85
C ALA A 32 -8.66 0.38 -2.29
N ALA A 33 -9.90 0.51 -1.83
CA ALA A 33 -11.01 -0.32 -2.30
C ALA A 33 -11.26 -0.13 -3.79
N LYS A 34 -11.28 1.12 -4.27
CA LYS A 34 -11.44 1.47 -5.68
C LYS A 34 -10.33 0.90 -6.54
N VAL A 35 -9.07 1.07 -6.14
CA VAL A 35 -7.91 0.49 -6.84
C VAL A 35 -8.04 -1.03 -6.95
N MET A 36 -8.43 -1.71 -5.87
CA MET A 36 -8.64 -3.16 -5.89
C MET A 36 -9.72 -3.57 -6.90
N HIS A 37 -10.86 -2.89 -6.90
CA HIS A 37 -11.94 -3.13 -7.88
C HIS A 37 -11.48 -2.88 -9.31
N GLU A 38 -10.75 -1.81 -9.56
CA GLU A 38 -10.30 -1.44 -10.91
C GLU A 38 -9.26 -2.41 -11.46
N ILE A 39 -8.36 -2.93 -10.62
CA ILE A 39 -7.40 -3.97 -11.00
C ILE A 39 -8.11 -5.27 -11.29
N MET A 40 -9.08 -5.67 -10.47
CA MET A 40 -9.85 -6.90 -10.69
C MET A 40 -10.83 -6.82 -11.87
N ALA A 41 -11.36 -5.63 -12.18
CA ALA A 41 -12.27 -5.44 -13.31
C ALA A 41 -11.58 -5.42 -14.68
N ALA A 42 -10.25 -5.42 -14.74
CA ALA A 42 -9.53 -5.37 -16.01
C ALA A 42 -9.62 -6.71 -16.76
N PRO A 43 -10.22 -6.73 -17.96
CA PRO A 43 -10.40 -7.96 -18.72
C PRO A 43 -9.05 -8.67 -18.99
N ASP A 44 -8.96 -9.96 -18.68
CA ASP A 44 -7.78 -10.81 -18.87
C ASP A 44 -6.47 -10.27 -18.24
N LYS A 45 -6.57 -9.34 -17.28
CA LYS A 45 -5.41 -8.72 -16.62
C LYS A 45 -5.57 -8.58 -15.11
N GLY A 46 -6.66 -9.08 -14.53
CA GLY A 46 -6.87 -9.12 -13.09
C GLY A 46 -5.87 -10.04 -12.38
N ILE A 47 -5.85 -9.96 -11.07
CA ILE A 47 -5.07 -10.86 -10.22
C ILE A 47 -5.71 -12.26 -10.32
N PRO A 48 -4.95 -13.31 -10.67
CA PRO A 48 -5.50 -14.67 -10.79
C PRO A 48 -6.05 -15.19 -9.46
N GLU A 49 -7.09 -16.02 -9.54
CA GLU A 49 -7.70 -16.66 -8.35
C GLU A 49 -6.65 -17.42 -7.53
N GLU A 50 -5.78 -18.18 -8.19
CA GLU A 50 -4.71 -18.95 -7.53
C GLU A 50 -3.78 -18.05 -6.68
N VAL A 51 -3.43 -16.87 -7.18
CA VAL A 51 -2.61 -15.90 -6.44
C VAL A 51 -3.34 -15.37 -5.21
N LEU A 52 -4.65 -15.09 -5.35
CA LEU A 52 -5.49 -14.63 -4.24
C LEU A 52 -5.72 -15.71 -3.18
N ASP A 53 -5.79 -16.98 -3.60
CA ASP A 53 -5.95 -18.11 -2.69
C ASP A 53 -4.75 -18.30 -1.77
N HIS A 54 -3.54 -18.13 -2.29
CA HIS A 54 -2.31 -18.23 -1.52
C HIS A 54 -1.97 -16.94 -0.75
N ALA A 55 -2.68 -15.85 -1.01
CA ALA A 55 -2.40 -14.56 -0.38
C ALA A 55 -2.46 -14.63 1.14
N LYS A 56 -1.36 -14.35 1.79
CA LYS A 56 -1.26 -14.15 3.26
C LYS A 56 -1.68 -12.75 3.64
N CYS A 57 -1.24 -11.73 2.86
CA CYS A 57 -1.68 -10.36 3.02
C CYS A 57 -1.90 -9.71 1.66
N ILE A 58 -2.77 -8.72 1.62
CA ILE A 58 -2.95 -7.81 0.49
C ILE A 58 -2.66 -6.40 0.97
N ALA A 59 -1.80 -5.70 0.26
CA ALA A 59 -1.45 -4.32 0.52
C ALA A 59 -1.72 -3.48 -0.74
N VAL A 60 -2.35 -2.32 -0.56
CA VAL A 60 -2.73 -1.43 -1.65
C VAL A 60 -2.18 -0.03 -1.39
N VAL A 61 -1.52 0.53 -2.39
CA VAL A 61 -1.01 1.90 -2.39
C VAL A 61 -1.70 2.66 -3.52
N PRO A 62 -2.76 3.42 -3.21
CA PRO A 62 -3.39 4.28 -4.20
C PRO A 62 -2.51 5.49 -4.49
N HIS A 63 -2.51 5.94 -5.74
CA HIS A 63 -1.89 7.18 -6.19
C HIS A 63 -0.42 7.35 -5.77
N MET A 64 0.37 6.26 -5.78
CA MET A 64 1.80 6.33 -5.56
C MET A 64 2.44 7.27 -6.59
N VAL A 65 3.17 8.26 -6.15
CA VAL A 65 3.86 9.20 -7.02
C VAL A 65 5.25 8.66 -7.34
N LYS A 66 5.55 8.57 -8.63
CA LYS A 66 6.88 8.24 -9.14
C LYS A 66 7.35 9.37 -10.06
N GLY A 67 8.54 9.88 -9.80
CA GLY A 67 9.06 10.99 -10.61
C GLY A 67 10.59 11.03 -10.62
N GLY A 68 11.16 11.54 -11.72
CA GLY A 68 12.62 11.69 -11.85
C GLY A 68 13.06 12.14 -13.23
N PHE A 69 14.36 12.38 -13.37
CA PHE A 69 15.03 12.75 -14.64
C PHE A 69 16.26 11.90 -14.90
N VAL A 70 16.97 11.32 -14.19
CA VAL A 70 18.10 10.37 -14.28
C VAL A 70 18.13 9.54 -13.01
N VAL A 71 17.82 10.22 -11.91
CA VAL A 71 17.53 9.64 -10.60
C VAL A 71 16.08 9.96 -10.30
N GLY A 72 15.31 8.95 -9.98
CA GLY A 72 13.91 9.09 -9.60
C GLY A 72 13.71 8.83 -8.12
N ALA A 73 12.58 9.32 -7.62
CA ALA A 73 12.07 8.98 -6.30
C ALA A 73 10.63 8.49 -6.44
N GLU A 74 10.25 7.58 -5.56
CA GLU A 74 8.86 7.13 -5.43
C GLU A 74 8.40 7.26 -3.98
N HIS A 75 7.16 7.65 -3.84
CA HIS A 75 6.51 7.79 -2.55
C HIS A 75 5.03 7.45 -2.66
N GLY A 76 4.54 6.67 -1.72
CA GLY A 76 3.13 6.34 -1.61
C GLY A 76 2.76 6.00 -0.17
N ARG A 77 1.47 6.14 0.14
CA ARG A 77 0.87 5.74 1.41
C ARG A 77 -0.19 4.69 1.13
N GLY A 78 -0.15 3.60 1.87
CA GLY A 78 -1.00 2.44 1.60
C GLY A 78 -1.67 1.89 2.84
N VAL A 79 -2.49 0.87 2.58
CA VAL A 79 -3.16 0.06 3.60
C VAL A 79 -2.92 -1.41 3.32
N ALA A 80 -2.79 -2.21 4.37
CA ALA A 80 -2.61 -3.66 4.26
C ALA A 80 -3.53 -4.40 5.21
N SER A 81 -4.00 -5.58 4.80
CA SER A 81 -4.71 -6.52 5.65
C SER A 81 -4.16 -7.92 5.43
N CYS A 82 -4.11 -8.73 6.48
CA CYS A 82 -3.60 -10.09 6.44
C CYS A 82 -4.70 -11.11 6.77
N ARG A 83 -4.55 -12.33 6.26
CA ARG A 83 -5.44 -13.44 6.63
C ARG A 83 -5.18 -13.86 8.06
N THR A 84 -6.28 -14.08 8.75
CA THR A 84 -6.32 -14.61 10.12
C THR A 84 -7.27 -15.80 10.15
N GLU A 85 -7.37 -16.49 11.27
CA GLU A 85 -8.34 -17.57 11.48
C GLU A 85 -9.80 -17.11 11.32
N HIS A 86 -10.06 -15.82 11.50
CA HIS A 86 -11.39 -15.22 11.43
C HIS A 86 -11.66 -14.43 10.15
N GLY A 87 -10.80 -14.55 9.15
CA GLY A 87 -10.90 -13.83 7.88
C GLY A 87 -9.79 -12.79 7.72
N TRP A 88 -10.07 -11.64 7.13
CA TRP A 88 -9.12 -10.57 6.96
C TRP A 88 -9.02 -9.69 8.20
N SER A 89 -7.80 -9.36 8.62
CA SER A 89 -7.53 -8.48 9.76
C SER A 89 -8.05 -7.06 9.53
N ALA A 90 -8.10 -6.26 10.60
CA ALA A 90 -8.22 -4.82 10.46
C ALA A 90 -7.05 -4.27 9.59
N PRO A 91 -7.26 -3.18 8.81
CA PRO A 91 -6.23 -2.63 7.95
C PRO A 91 -5.16 -1.89 8.75
N ALA A 92 -3.88 -2.16 8.45
CA ALA A 92 -2.76 -1.38 8.94
C ALA A 92 -2.29 -0.38 7.88
N PHE A 93 -1.77 0.76 8.33
CA PHE A 93 -1.32 1.84 7.48
C PHE A 93 0.20 1.84 7.35
N PHE A 94 0.69 2.05 6.13
CA PHE A 94 2.13 2.08 5.84
C PHE A 94 2.47 3.13 4.78
N ALA A 95 3.75 3.46 4.67
CA ALA A 95 4.29 4.26 3.60
C ALA A 95 5.38 3.47 2.86
N ILE A 96 5.44 3.65 1.53
CA ILE A 96 6.52 3.17 0.67
C ILE A 96 7.32 4.36 0.17
N THR A 97 8.64 4.24 0.23
CA THR A 97 9.57 5.24 -0.29
C THR A 97 10.73 4.52 -0.97
N GLY A 98 11.09 4.97 -2.16
CA GLY A 98 12.19 4.38 -2.91
C GLY A 98 12.91 5.39 -3.77
N GLY A 99 14.09 4.98 -4.26
CA GLY A 99 14.82 5.64 -5.30
C GLY A 99 14.86 4.76 -6.54
N SER A 100 14.70 5.33 -7.71
CA SER A 100 14.83 4.62 -8.97
C SER A 100 15.91 5.26 -9.84
N TRP A 101 16.67 4.42 -10.55
CA TRP A 101 17.62 4.85 -11.55
C TRP A 101 17.02 4.57 -12.93
N GLY A 102 16.98 5.55 -13.81
CA GLY A 102 16.50 5.36 -15.17
C GLY A 102 16.15 6.66 -15.88
N LEU A 103 16.14 6.61 -17.21
CA LEU A 103 15.73 7.72 -18.07
C LEU A 103 14.19 7.88 -18.05
N GLN A 104 13.61 8.16 -16.91
CA GLN A 104 12.20 8.54 -16.81
C GLN A 104 12.10 10.03 -16.59
N ILE A 105 11.56 10.74 -17.59
CA ILE A 105 11.31 12.18 -17.51
C ILE A 105 9.83 12.36 -17.18
N GLY A 106 9.53 12.86 -15.99
CA GLY A 106 8.16 13.20 -15.62
C GLY A 106 7.76 12.78 -14.20
N VAL A 107 6.53 13.09 -13.89
CA VAL A 107 5.84 12.65 -12.67
C VAL A 107 4.64 11.81 -13.10
N GLU A 108 4.51 10.62 -12.54
CA GLU A 108 3.43 9.69 -12.83
C GLU A 108 2.77 9.21 -11.54
N GLY A 109 1.44 9.14 -11.56
CA GLY A 109 0.66 8.48 -10.52
C GLY A 109 0.46 7.01 -10.88
N VAL A 110 0.77 6.11 -9.95
CA VAL A 110 0.66 4.67 -10.11
C VAL A 110 -0.16 4.09 -8.97
N ASP A 111 -1.17 3.30 -9.30
CA ASP A 111 -1.88 2.47 -8.34
C ASP A 111 -1.15 1.14 -8.21
N LEU A 112 -0.88 0.69 -6.99
CA LEU A 112 -0.12 -0.51 -6.71
C LEU A 112 -0.88 -1.44 -5.77
N VAL A 113 -0.98 -2.71 -6.17
CA VAL A 113 -1.39 -3.81 -5.28
C VAL A 113 -0.20 -4.75 -5.09
N MET A 114 0.09 -5.08 -3.87
CA MET A 114 1.07 -6.08 -3.47
C MET A 114 0.35 -7.25 -2.82
N VAL A 115 0.56 -8.44 -3.35
CA VAL A 115 0.02 -9.69 -2.79
C VAL A 115 1.17 -10.46 -2.16
N ILE A 116 1.13 -10.56 -0.86
CA ILE A 116 2.14 -11.26 -0.05
C ILE A 116 1.77 -12.75 -0.02
N GLN A 117 2.63 -13.61 -0.56
CA GLN A 117 2.31 -15.00 -0.86
C GLN A 117 2.65 -15.98 0.28
N ASN A 118 3.63 -15.66 1.10
CA ASN A 118 4.15 -16.61 2.06
C ASN A 118 4.39 -15.99 3.43
N GLU A 119 4.69 -16.84 4.39
CA GLU A 119 4.92 -16.45 5.78
C GLU A 119 6.12 -15.52 5.94
N LYS A 120 7.18 -15.69 5.14
CA LYS A 120 8.35 -14.83 5.20
C LYS A 120 7.99 -13.39 4.80
N GLY A 121 7.28 -13.20 3.68
CA GLY A 121 6.79 -11.89 3.27
C GLY A 121 5.84 -11.26 4.29
N MET A 122 4.97 -12.09 4.91
CA MET A 122 4.09 -11.63 5.99
C MET A 122 4.89 -11.15 7.20
N GLN A 123 5.91 -11.88 7.64
CA GLN A 123 6.76 -11.47 8.76
C GLN A 123 7.50 -10.16 8.48
N GLN A 124 7.91 -9.92 7.22
CA GLN A 124 8.47 -8.63 6.83
C GLN A 124 7.44 -7.50 6.95
N LEU A 125 6.21 -7.72 6.47
CA LEU A 125 5.14 -6.74 6.61
C LEU A 125 4.77 -6.44 8.08
N LEU A 126 4.88 -7.44 8.95
CA LEU A 126 4.67 -7.28 10.40
C LEU A 126 5.80 -6.52 11.09
N SER A 127 6.94 -6.33 10.44
CA SER A 127 8.04 -5.52 10.95
C SER A 127 7.74 -4.03 10.78
N SER A 128 8.34 -3.18 11.60
CA SER A 128 8.13 -1.74 11.50
C SER A 128 8.74 -1.12 10.23
N LYS A 129 9.69 -1.82 9.62
CA LYS A 129 10.38 -1.41 8.40
C LYS A 129 11.03 -2.61 7.72
N PHE A 130 10.91 -2.69 6.39
CA PHE A 130 11.68 -3.63 5.56
C PHE A 130 12.00 -3.03 4.18
N GLN A 131 12.95 -3.62 3.47
CA GLN A 131 13.36 -3.20 2.13
C GLN A 131 13.05 -4.30 1.10
N ILE A 132 12.35 -3.91 0.04
CA ILE A 132 12.09 -4.79 -1.10
C ILE A 132 13.39 -5.02 -1.88
N GLY A 133 13.68 -6.27 -2.20
CA GLY A 133 14.94 -6.69 -2.85
C GLY A 133 16.09 -6.99 -1.89
N GLY A 134 16.01 -6.46 -0.64
CA GLY A 134 16.95 -6.79 0.43
C GLY A 134 16.37 -7.80 1.42
N ASP A 135 15.26 -7.43 2.07
CA ASP A 135 14.63 -8.25 3.12
C ASP A 135 13.54 -9.18 2.56
N ALA A 136 12.83 -8.73 1.52
CA ALA A 136 11.82 -9.51 0.83
C ALA A 136 11.97 -9.41 -0.69
N SER A 137 11.80 -10.50 -1.40
CA SER A 137 11.78 -10.54 -2.86
C SER A 137 10.43 -10.08 -3.39
N ALA A 138 10.44 -9.29 -4.46
CA ALA A 138 9.23 -8.91 -5.18
C ALA A 138 9.37 -9.18 -6.68
N ALA A 139 8.27 -9.61 -7.30
CA ALA A 139 8.17 -9.83 -8.74
C ALA A 139 6.84 -9.28 -9.27
N ALA A 140 6.83 -8.92 -10.56
CA ALA A 140 5.56 -8.62 -11.23
C ALA A 140 4.69 -9.89 -11.22
N GLY A 141 3.47 -9.76 -10.72
CA GLY A 141 2.53 -10.86 -10.65
C GLY A 141 2.07 -11.32 -12.04
N PRO A 142 1.68 -12.59 -12.18
CA PRO A 142 1.03 -13.09 -13.38
C PRO A 142 -0.33 -12.42 -13.55
N VAL A 143 -0.76 -12.22 -14.80
CA VAL A 143 -2.06 -11.60 -15.10
C VAL A 143 -2.91 -12.51 -15.99
N GLY A 144 -4.23 -12.52 -15.77
CA GLY A 144 -5.21 -13.23 -16.57
C GLY A 144 -5.21 -14.75 -16.39
N ARG A 145 -6.13 -15.41 -17.08
CA ARG A 145 -6.39 -16.88 -16.99
C ARG A 145 -5.24 -17.78 -17.43
N HIS A 146 -4.31 -17.28 -18.20
CA HIS A 146 -3.18 -18.05 -18.74
C HIS A 146 -1.91 -17.96 -17.88
N ALA A 147 -2.02 -17.42 -16.69
CA ALA A 147 -0.90 -17.21 -15.79
C ALA A 147 -0.22 -18.49 -15.30
N SER A 148 -0.95 -19.61 -15.30
CA SER A 148 -0.50 -20.88 -14.74
C SER A 148 0.56 -21.62 -15.55
N ALA A 149 0.69 -21.35 -16.86
CA ALA A 149 1.51 -22.19 -17.76
C ALA A 149 3.02 -21.87 -17.77
N ASN A 150 3.46 -20.71 -17.23
CA ASN A 150 4.86 -20.26 -17.32
C ASN A 150 5.41 -19.62 -16.03
N THR A 151 4.91 -20.01 -14.85
CA THR A 151 4.99 -19.11 -13.69
C THR A 151 5.77 -19.66 -12.49
N ASP A 152 6.32 -20.87 -12.53
CA ASP A 152 6.93 -21.54 -11.37
C ASP A 152 7.98 -20.67 -10.64
N TRP A 153 8.83 -19.95 -11.36
CA TRP A 153 9.86 -19.12 -10.76
C TRP A 153 9.35 -17.78 -10.17
N LYS A 154 8.19 -17.29 -10.63
CA LYS A 154 7.60 -16.03 -10.11
C LYS A 154 6.79 -16.26 -8.85
N MET A 155 6.29 -17.47 -8.65
CA MET A 155 5.55 -17.84 -7.44
C MET A 155 6.46 -18.01 -6.22
N ASP A 156 7.77 -18.10 -6.41
CA ASP A 156 8.76 -18.14 -5.31
C ASP A 156 9.01 -16.76 -4.68
N ALA A 157 8.56 -15.67 -5.31
CA ALA A 157 8.68 -14.34 -4.73
C ALA A 157 7.75 -14.18 -3.51
N GLU A 158 8.26 -13.57 -2.45
CA GLU A 158 7.47 -13.28 -1.25
C GLU A 158 6.33 -12.29 -1.54
N ILE A 159 6.53 -11.38 -2.51
CA ILE A 159 5.58 -10.32 -2.88
C ILE A 159 5.35 -10.33 -4.38
N LEU A 160 4.10 -10.46 -4.81
CA LEU A 160 3.68 -10.25 -6.19
C LEU A 160 3.08 -8.86 -6.33
N THR A 161 3.54 -8.11 -7.35
CA THR A 161 3.13 -6.72 -7.58
C THR A 161 2.26 -6.58 -8.81
N TYR A 162 1.19 -5.82 -8.67
CA TYR A 162 0.27 -5.45 -9.74
C TYR A 162 0.14 -3.94 -9.74
N SER A 163 0.53 -3.29 -10.83
CA SER A 163 0.48 -1.83 -10.91
C SER A 163 -0.25 -1.35 -12.15
N ARG A 164 -0.89 -0.20 -12.02
CA ARG A 164 -1.62 0.46 -13.07
C ARG A 164 -1.25 1.94 -13.11
N ALA A 165 -0.83 2.41 -14.28
CA ALA A 165 -0.57 3.82 -14.53
C ALA A 165 -1.43 4.29 -15.71
N LYS A 166 -2.15 5.42 -15.56
CA LYS A 166 -3.01 5.99 -16.61
C LYS A 166 -3.98 4.98 -17.25
N GLY A 167 -4.51 4.05 -16.45
CA GLY A 167 -5.44 3.02 -16.93
C GLY A 167 -4.80 1.82 -17.64
N ALA A 168 -3.48 1.77 -17.77
CA ALA A 168 -2.75 0.65 -18.34
C ALA A 168 -1.94 -0.09 -17.25
N PHE A 169 -1.89 -1.43 -17.33
CA PHE A 169 -1.01 -2.22 -16.48
C PHE A 169 0.45 -1.97 -16.88
N ALA A 170 1.29 -1.70 -15.90
CA ALA A 170 2.71 -1.48 -16.08
C ALA A 170 3.50 -2.37 -15.11
N GLY A 171 4.61 -2.93 -15.55
CA GLY A 171 5.57 -3.53 -14.63
C GLY A 171 6.19 -2.43 -13.77
N LEU A 172 6.20 -2.64 -12.46
CA LEU A 172 6.84 -1.71 -11.52
C LEU A 172 7.94 -2.45 -10.78
N ASP A 173 9.17 -1.97 -10.94
CA ASP A 173 10.29 -2.43 -10.13
C ASP A 173 10.33 -1.61 -8.83
N LEU A 174 10.16 -2.31 -7.72
CA LEU A 174 10.20 -1.77 -6.37
C LEU A 174 11.51 -2.09 -5.64
N SER A 175 12.49 -2.67 -6.33
CA SER A 175 13.78 -3.05 -5.72
C SER A 175 14.46 -1.83 -5.09
N GLY A 176 14.83 -1.95 -3.83
CA GLY A 176 15.41 -0.85 -3.06
C GLY A 176 14.39 0.03 -2.34
N SER A 177 13.09 -0.13 -2.61
CA SER A 177 12.06 0.62 -1.90
C SER A 177 11.91 0.12 -0.46
N ALA A 178 11.78 1.05 0.47
CA ALA A 178 11.54 0.80 1.87
C ALA A 178 10.05 0.95 2.19
N ILE A 179 9.49 -0.06 2.84
CA ILE A 179 8.15 -0.01 3.43
C ILE A 179 8.31 0.25 4.93
N ARG A 180 7.55 1.20 5.44
CA ARG A 180 7.55 1.59 6.86
C ARG A 180 6.12 1.73 7.37
N GLN A 181 5.91 1.41 8.63
CA GLN A 181 4.68 1.72 9.33
C GLN A 181 4.38 3.22 9.28
N ASP A 182 3.13 3.58 9.04
CA ASP A 182 2.63 4.96 9.14
C ASP A 182 2.04 5.18 10.54
N ASP A 183 2.93 5.51 11.48
CA ASP A 183 2.59 5.66 12.91
C ASP A 183 1.50 6.70 13.16
N ASP A 184 1.50 7.79 12.38
CA ASP A 184 0.52 8.86 12.54
C ASP A 184 -0.89 8.40 12.14
N SER A 185 -1.00 7.69 11.02
CA SER A 185 -2.27 7.08 10.60
C SER A 185 -2.71 5.97 11.53
N MET A 186 -1.79 5.13 12.01
CA MET A 186 -2.09 4.09 13.00
C MET A 186 -2.65 4.69 14.28
N LYS A 187 -2.03 5.75 14.81
CA LYS A 187 -2.50 6.46 16.00
C LYS A 187 -3.85 7.13 15.79
N ALA A 188 -4.06 7.74 14.62
CA ALA A 188 -5.30 8.42 14.29
C ALA A 188 -6.51 7.47 14.27
N VAL A 189 -6.31 6.21 13.82
CA VAL A 189 -7.37 5.22 13.67
C VAL A 189 -7.55 4.35 14.91
N TYR A 190 -6.45 3.90 15.51
CA TYR A 190 -6.46 2.89 16.57
C TYR A 190 -6.05 3.40 17.95
N GLY A 191 -5.54 4.64 18.02
CA GLY A 191 -4.98 5.19 19.26
C GLY A 191 -3.48 4.91 19.43
N PRO A 192 -2.85 5.53 20.43
CA PRO A 192 -1.39 5.54 20.58
C PRO A 192 -0.78 4.17 21.00
N ASP A 193 -1.58 3.29 21.60
CA ASP A 193 -1.10 2.06 22.22
C ASP A 193 -1.20 0.84 21.28
N VAL A 194 -1.77 1.03 20.09
CA VAL A 194 -1.98 -0.07 19.12
C VAL A 194 -0.84 -0.10 18.11
N ASN A 195 -0.18 -1.25 17.98
CA ASN A 195 0.87 -1.45 16.99
C ASN A 195 0.38 -2.20 15.75
N GLN A 196 1.09 -2.06 14.64
CA GLN A 196 0.77 -2.67 13.36
C GLN A 196 0.66 -4.20 13.45
N LYS A 197 1.54 -4.85 14.22
CA LYS A 197 1.56 -6.30 14.36
C LYS A 197 0.27 -6.82 14.99
N ALA A 198 -0.23 -6.18 16.04
CA ALA A 198 -1.50 -6.55 16.68
C ALA A 198 -2.67 -6.38 15.71
N VAL A 199 -2.69 -5.30 14.91
CA VAL A 199 -3.71 -5.08 13.89
C VAL A 199 -3.70 -6.18 12.83
N LEU A 200 -2.54 -6.48 12.25
CA LEU A 200 -2.41 -7.46 11.17
C LEU A 200 -2.58 -8.92 11.64
N ASN A 201 -2.32 -9.21 12.91
CA ASN A 201 -2.62 -10.52 13.52
C ASN A 201 -4.11 -10.71 13.83
N GLY A 202 -4.95 -9.67 13.66
CA GLY A 202 -6.38 -9.77 13.94
C GLY A 202 -6.76 -9.58 15.40
N GLU A 203 -5.85 -9.06 16.24
CA GLU A 203 -6.08 -8.80 17.66
C GLU A 203 -6.91 -7.52 17.87
N VAL A 204 -7.07 -6.72 16.83
CA VAL A 204 -7.77 -5.42 16.86
C VAL A 204 -8.97 -5.45 15.94
N LYS A 205 -10.12 -4.94 16.42
CA LYS A 205 -11.33 -4.84 15.61
C LYS A 205 -11.17 -3.79 14.51
N ALA A 206 -11.61 -4.14 13.30
CA ALA A 206 -11.65 -3.20 12.19
C ALA A 206 -12.63 -2.03 12.47
N PRO A 207 -12.25 -0.79 12.20
CA PRO A 207 -13.14 0.35 12.30
C PRO A 207 -14.18 0.32 11.16
N PRO A 208 -15.34 0.98 11.31
CA PRO A 208 -16.40 0.98 10.29
C PRO A 208 -15.91 1.47 8.91
N GLU A 209 -15.01 2.42 8.88
CA GLU A 209 -14.42 3.02 7.68
C GLU A 209 -13.59 2.02 6.86
N ALA A 210 -13.17 0.92 7.46
CA ALA A 210 -12.44 -0.15 6.78
C ALA A 210 -13.35 -1.05 5.92
N ALA A 211 -14.67 -0.96 6.08
CA ALA A 211 -15.61 -1.86 5.42
C ALA A 211 -15.50 -1.89 3.88
N PRO A 212 -15.33 -0.75 3.16
CA PRO A 212 -15.16 -0.77 1.70
C PRO A 212 -13.92 -1.56 1.28
N PHE A 213 -12.76 -1.30 1.90
CA PHE A 213 -11.51 -1.99 1.59
C PHE A 213 -11.59 -3.49 1.89
N LEU A 214 -12.08 -3.87 3.08
CA LEU A 214 -12.23 -5.27 3.46
C LEU A 214 -13.25 -6.01 2.59
N SER A 215 -14.27 -5.33 2.09
CA SER A 215 -15.21 -5.89 1.12
C SER A 215 -14.56 -6.12 -0.24
N ALA A 216 -13.78 -5.15 -0.71
CA ALA A 216 -13.06 -5.25 -1.98
C ALA A 216 -12.08 -6.43 -2.02
N ILE A 217 -11.28 -6.63 -0.96
CA ILE A 217 -10.34 -7.77 -0.91
C ILE A 217 -11.04 -9.12 -0.72
N ARG A 218 -12.19 -9.18 -0.03
CA ARG A 218 -12.98 -10.41 0.07
C ARG A 218 -13.62 -10.78 -1.27
N GLY A 219 -14.20 -9.81 -1.96
CA GLY A 219 -14.85 -10.02 -3.25
C GLY A 219 -13.89 -10.24 -4.42
N ALA A 220 -12.59 -9.94 -4.25
CA ALA A 220 -11.60 -10.08 -5.31
C ALA A 220 -11.48 -11.52 -5.83
N LYS A 221 -11.57 -12.52 -4.95
CA LYS A 221 -11.53 -13.92 -5.33
C LYS A 221 -12.74 -14.32 -6.20
N GLU A 222 -13.95 -13.90 -5.81
CA GLU A 222 -15.16 -14.17 -6.57
C GLU A 222 -15.10 -13.52 -7.96
N GLN A 223 -14.55 -12.31 -8.05
CA GLN A 223 -14.34 -11.64 -9.32
C GLN A 223 -13.30 -12.36 -10.20
N ALA A 224 -12.23 -12.89 -9.62
CA ALA A 224 -11.22 -13.67 -10.34
C ALA A 224 -11.80 -14.97 -10.90
N ALA A 225 -12.62 -15.69 -10.14
CA ALA A 225 -13.28 -16.93 -10.55
C ALA A 225 -14.30 -16.72 -11.68
N GLY A 226 -14.83 -15.49 -11.83
CA GLY A 226 -15.81 -15.14 -12.87
C GLY A 226 -15.20 -14.67 -14.20
N GLN A 227 -13.86 -14.52 -14.27
CA GLN A 227 -13.12 -14.12 -15.48
C GLN A 227 -12.61 -15.35 -16.26
#